data_f78b51aef827de74db4da5fe9e2a150a
#
_entry.id   f78b51aef827de74db4da5fe9e2a150a
#
_cell.length_a   1.000
_cell.length_b   1.000
_cell.length_c   1.000
_cell.angle_alpha   90.00
_cell.angle_beta   90.00
_cell.angle_gamma   90.00
#
_symmetry.space_group_name_H-M   'P 1'
#
loop_
_entity.id
_entity.type
_entity.pdbx_description
1 polymer ?
#
loop_
_entity_poly.entity_id
_entity_poly.type
_entity_poly.pdbx_seq_one_letter_code
_entity_poly.pdbx_strand_id
1 'polypeptide(L)'
;MAEYNYQITTKAQYINLLLLKDELYYFDGILSEVISDLDNWLIKLRATRSVFLTLNNVKDAADRIQLNGNEKFVDKTRALRRNLIFANHFRNRGIGHLNDTLLQRAVQWSPQLFYESSRGNEIFQVVEAQRTIIESCINSFIDKEGVQKVFGTEIDLILLCQIRSISNSLNNIKYML
;
A
#
# COMPACT_ATOMS: atom_id res chain seq x y z
N MET A 1 -35.34 16.62 -12.27
CA MET A 1 -34.78 15.30 -11.86
C MET A 1 -33.28 15.18 -12.20
N ALA A 2 -32.82 15.49 -13.38
CA ALA A 2 -31.39 15.37 -13.77
C ALA A 2 -30.46 16.27 -12.93
N GLU A 3 -30.82 17.54 -12.69
CA GLU A 3 -30.05 18.48 -11.87
C GLU A 3 -29.95 18.06 -10.40
N TYR A 4 -31.03 17.52 -9.85
CA TYR A 4 -31.05 16.99 -8.49
C TYR A 4 -30.12 15.77 -8.34
N ASN A 5 -30.13 14.85 -9.31
CA ASN A 5 -29.24 13.68 -9.31
C ASN A 5 -27.77 14.11 -9.45
N TYR A 6 -27.46 15.14 -10.26
CA TYR A 6 -26.11 15.66 -10.38
C TYR A 6 -25.58 16.24 -9.05
N GLN A 7 -26.40 17.01 -8.35
CA GLN A 7 -26.03 17.58 -7.03
C GLN A 7 -25.79 16.48 -5.98
N ILE A 8 -26.59 15.41 -5.94
CA ILE A 8 -26.37 14.28 -5.03
C ILE A 8 -25.06 13.58 -5.34
N THR A 9 -24.79 13.29 -6.62
CA THR A 9 -23.55 12.62 -7.05
C THR A 9 -22.33 13.45 -6.67
N THR A 10 -22.36 14.76 -6.91
CA THR A 10 -21.24 15.66 -6.57
C THR A 10 -20.98 15.70 -5.07
N LYS A 11 -22.04 15.78 -4.26
CA LYS A 11 -21.94 15.76 -2.79
C LYS A 11 -21.39 14.42 -2.27
N ALA A 12 -21.83 13.31 -2.85
CA ALA A 12 -21.32 11.98 -2.49
C ALA A 12 -19.83 11.83 -2.84
N GLN A 13 -19.40 12.32 -4.00
CA GLN A 13 -17.97 12.37 -4.38
C GLN A 13 -17.16 13.24 -3.42
N TYR A 14 -17.68 14.38 -3.01
CA TYR A 14 -17.01 15.25 -2.04
C TYR A 14 -16.83 14.56 -0.69
N ILE A 15 -17.87 13.89 -0.15
CA ILE A 15 -17.77 13.11 1.08
C ILE A 15 -16.73 12.00 0.95
N ASN A 16 -16.74 11.28 -0.16
CA ASN A 16 -15.76 10.22 -0.41
C ASN A 16 -14.32 10.76 -0.39
N LEU A 17 -14.05 11.90 -1.04
CA LEU A 17 -12.73 12.53 -1.03
C LEU A 17 -12.32 13.02 0.35
N LEU A 18 -13.25 13.53 1.17
CA LEU A 18 -12.96 13.92 2.55
C LEU A 18 -12.53 12.72 3.40
N LEU A 19 -13.26 11.60 3.30
CA LEU A 19 -12.93 10.38 4.03
C LEU A 19 -11.57 9.82 3.61
N LEU A 20 -11.30 9.75 2.30
CA LEU A 20 -10.01 9.28 1.78
C LEU A 20 -8.85 10.19 2.23
N LYS A 21 -9.06 11.50 2.26
CA LYS A 21 -8.07 12.46 2.78
C LYS A 21 -7.79 12.23 4.26
N ASP A 22 -8.84 12.06 5.07
CA ASP A 22 -8.71 11.79 6.51
C ASP A 22 -7.94 10.50 6.79
N GLU A 23 -8.29 9.41 6.11
CA GLU A 23 -7.57 8.13 6.19
C GLU A 23 -6.08 8.27 5.82
N LEU A 24 -5.75 9.01 4.75
CA LEU A 24 -4.37 9.22 4.34
C LEU A 24 -3.57 9.99 5.39
N TYR A 25 -4.14 11.01 6.03
CA TYR A 25 -3.49 11.71 7.13
C TYR A 25 -3.29 10.81 8.36
N TYR A 26 -4.27 9.99 8.68
CA TYR A 26 -4.17 9.02 9.76
C TYR A 26 -3.01 8.04 9.54
N PHE A 27 -2.91 7.46 8.33
CA PHE A 27 -1.81 6.56 8.01
C PHE A 27 -0.45 7.28 7.92
N ASP A 28 -0.39 8.51 7.40
CA ASP A 28 0.85 9.31 7.41
C ASP A 28 1.36 9.52 8.84
N GLY A 29 0.46 9.78 9.81
CA GLY A 29 0.81 9.85 11.22
C GLY A 29 1.46 8.56 11.74
N ILE A 30 0.79 7.42 11.56
CA ILE A 30 1.30 6.11 12.01
C ILE A 30 2.65 5.78 11.35
N LEU A 31 2.76 5.97 10.03
CA LEU A 31 3.96 5.60 9.28
C LEU A 31 5.16 6.51 9.60
N SER A 32 4.90 7.73 10.05
CA SER A 32 5.94 8.69 10.43
C SER A 32 6.55 8.46 11.81
N GLU A 33 5.91 7.66 12.67
CA GLU A 33 6.43 7.32 13.99
C GLU A 33 7.70 6.46 13.89
N VAL A 34 8.53 6.50 14.92
CA VAL A 34 9.72 5.63 15.01
C VAL A 34 9.31 4.24 15.48
N ILE A 35 9.89 3.19 14.87
CA ILE A 35 9.67 1.81 15.34
C ILE A 35 10.45 1.61 16.64
N SER A 36 9.72 1.32 17.73
CA SER A 36 10.29 1.09 19.07
C SER A 36 10.34 -0.38 19.46
N ASP A 37 9.36 -1.16 19.02
CA ASP A 37 9.13 -2.54 19.41
C ASP A 37 8.32 -3.31 18.35
N LEU A 38 8.06 -4.60 18.62
CA LEU A 38 7.31 -5.47 17.71
C LEU A 38 5.85 -5.04 17.53
N ASP A 39 5.21 -4.54 18.58
CA ASP A 39 3.82 -4.07 18.52
C ASP A 39 3.70 -2.86 17.59
N ASN A 40 4.59 -1.89 17.79
CA ASN A 40 4.66 -0.71 16.94
C ASN A 40 4.96 -1.10 15.47
N TRP A 41 5.88 -2.05 15.28
CA TRP A 41 6.15 -2.55 13.92
C TRP A 41 4.93 -3.21 13.30
N LEU A 42 4.21 -4.06 14.05
CA LEU A 42 2.97 -4.69 13.58
C LEU A 42 1.92 -3.65 13.17
N ILE A 43 1.77 -2.58 13.97
CA ILE A 43 0.86 -1.47 13.64
C ILE A 43 1.25 -0.84 12.30
N LYS A 44 2.54 -0.58 12.07
CA LYS A 44 3.04 0.01 10.82
C LYS A 44 2.86 -0.92 9.61
N LEU A 45 3.12 -2.20 9.76
CA LEU A 45 2.89 -3.18 8.69
C LEU A 45 1.40 -3.26 8.30
N ARG A 46 0.50 -3.23 9.28
CA ARG A 46 -0.95 -3.16 9.05
C ARG A 46 -1.34 -1.85 8.37
N ALA A 47 -0.80 -0.71 8.84
CA ALA A 47 -1.03 0.60 8.24
C ALA A 47 -0.53 0.63 6.78
N THR A 48 0.65 0.06 6.49
CA THR A 48 1.19 -0.07 5.13
C THR A 48 0.22 -0.81 4.21
N ARG A 49 -0.37 -1.92 4.65
CA ARG A 49 -1.37 -2.63 3.84
C ARG A 49 -2.63 -1.78 3.64
N SER A 50 -3.10 -1.12 4.69
CA SER A 50 -4.31 -0.32 4.65
C SER A 50 -4.16 0.93 3.77
N VAL A 51 -3.02 1.61 3.82
CA VAL A 51 -2.77 2.79 2.97
C VAL A 51 -2.83 2.44 1.48
N PHE A 52 -2.35 1.26 1.07
CA PHE A 52 -2.45 0.86 -0.34
C PHE A 52 -3.90 0.58 -0.77
N LEU A 53 -4.77 0.12 0.13
CA LEU A 53 -6.20 0.03 -0.14
C LEU A 53 -6.80 1.43 -0.33
N THR A 54 -6.50 2.36 0.56
CA THR A 54 -6.98 3.76 0.48
C THR A 54 -6.46 4.44 -0.79
N LEU A 55 -5.20 4.24 -1.16
CA LEU A 55 -4.64 4.76 -2.41
C LEU A 55 -5.34 4.21 -3.67
N ASN A 56 -5.72 2.93 -3.65
CA ASN A 56 -6.53 2.39 -4.75
C ASN A 56 -7.92 3.04 -4.79
N ASN A 57 -8.55 3.29 -3.64
CA ASN A 57 -9.82 3.99 -3.56
C ASN A 57 -9.70 5.45 -4.07
N VAL A 58 -8.56 6.12 -3.82
CA VAL A 58 -8.25 7.44 -4.42
C VAL A 58 -8.21 7.36 -5.94
N LYS A 59 -7.56 6.32 -6.50
CA LYS A 59 -7.54 6.07 -7.95
C LYS A 59 -8.95 5.91 -8.49
N ASP A 60 -9.76 5.06 -7.88
CA ASP A 60 -11.14 4.80 -8.31
C ASP A 60 -12.01 6.07 -8.21
N ALA A 61 -11.81 6.90 -7.18
CA ALA A 61 -12.46 8.20 -7.05
C ALA A 61 -12.02 9.16 -8.17
N ALA A 62 -10.72 9.24 -8.47
CA ALA A 62 -10.18 10.05 -9.54
C ALA A 62 -10.72 9.64 -10.93
N ASP A 63 -10.83 8.34 -11.19
CA ASP A 63 -11.38 7.82 -12.45
C ASP A 63 -12.87 8.17 -12.61
N ARG A 64 -13.66 8.10 -11.52
CA ARG A 64 -15.08 8.51 -11.55
C ARG A 64 -15.26 10.00 -11.83
N ILE A 65 -14.42 10.86 -11.24
CA ILE A 65 -14.47 12.31 -11.46
C ILE A 65 -14.05 12.64 -12.90
N GLN A 66 -13.11 11.89 -13.47
CA GLN A 66 -12.71 12.03 -14.87
C GLN A 66 -13.86 11.76 -15.84
N LEU A 67 -14.65 10.72 -15.59
CA LEU A 67 -15.79 10.36 -16.43
C LEU A 67 -16.85 11.47 -16.49
N ASN A 68 -16.85 12.39 -15.53
CA ASN A 68 -17.74 13.56 -15.49
C ASN A 68 -17.22 14.77 -16.25
N GLY A 69 -16.17 14.62 -17.09
CA GLY A 69 -15.75 15.65 -18.05
C GLY A 69 -14.86 16.78 -17.51
N ASN A 70 -14.22 16.60 -16.35
CA ASN A 70 -13.31 17.62 -15.81
C ASN A 70 -11.88 17.45 -16.36
N GLU A 71 -11.60 17.98 -17.56
CA GLU A 71 -10.29 17.88 -18.21
C GLU A 71 -9.13 18.43 -17.36
N LYS A 72 -9.33 19.55 -16.65
CA LYS A 72 -8.29 20.11 -15.78
C LYS A 72 -7.90 19.17 -14.63
N PHE A 73 -8.86 18.44 -14.11
CA PHE A 73 -8.62 17.42 -13.09
C PHE A 73 -7.87 16.23 -13.65
N VAL A 74 -8.19 15.82 -14.87
CA VAL A 74 -7.50 14.72 -15.58
C VAL A 74 -6.00 14.99 -15.70
N ASP A 75 -5.63 16.20 -16.15
CA ASP A 75 -4.23 16.56 -16.34
C ASP A 75 -3.46 16.62 -15.02
N LYS A 76 -4.05 17.23 -13.99
CA LYS A 76 -3.45 17.29 -12.65
C LYS A 76 -3.26 15.90 -12.02
N THR A 77 -4.15 14.95 -12.31
CA THR A 77 -4.10 13.60 -11.73
C THR A 77 -3.38 12.57 -12.61
N ARG A 78 -2.91 12.94 -13.81
CA ARG A 78 -2.22 12.02 -14.73
C ARG A 78 -0.96 11.41 -14.14
N ALA A 79 -0.12 12.20 -13.47
CA ALA A 79 1.07 11.72 -12.78
C ALA A 79 0.70 10.82 -11.60
N LEU A 80 -0.27 11.25 -10.79
CA LEU A 80 -0.81 10.48 -9.67
C LEU A 80 -1.30 9.09 -10.13
N ARG A 81 -2.08 9.02 -11.20
CA ARG A 81 -2.60 7.74 -11.72
C ARG A 81 -1.50 6.77 -12.13
N ARG A 82 -0.39 7.24 -12.71
CA ARG A 82 0.75 6.37 -13.03
C ARG A 82 1.35 5.74 -11.78
N ASN A 83 1.51 6.52 -10.73
CA ASN A 83 2.04 6.04 -9.46
C ASN A 83 1.07 5.07 -8.76
N LEU A 84 -0.24 5.27 -8.91
CA LEU A 84 -1.27 4.41 -8.34
C LEU A 84 -1.42 3.04 -9.04
N ILE A 85 -0.70 2.77 -10.14
CA ILE A 85 -0.63 1.43 -10.74
C ILE A 85 -0.05 0.42 -9.74
N PHE A 86 0.97 0.82 -9.00
CA PHE A 86 1.54 -0.02 -7.95
C PHE A 86 0.55 -0.28 -6.81
N ALA A 87 -0.18 0.74 -6.37
CA ALA A 87 -1.23 0.58 -5.35
C ALA A 87 -2.31 -0.43 -5.77
N ASN A 88 -2.73 -0.38 -7.04
CA ASN A 88 -3.66 -1.36 -7.61
C ASN A 88 -3.07 -2.78 -7.64
N HIS A 89 -1.81 -2.93 -8.03
CA HIS A 89 -1.10 -4.21 -7.98
C HIS A 89 -1.08 -4.77 -6.54
N PHE A 90 -0.69 -3.93 -5.58
CA PHE A 90 -0.61 -4.31 -4.17
C PHE A 90 -1.97 -4.70 -3.61
N ARG A 91 -3.01 -3.91 -3.88
CA ARG A 91 -4.41 -4.22 -3.49
C ARG A 91 -4.86 -5.56 -4.03
N ASN A 92 -4.61 -5.84 -5.29
CA ASN A 92 -5.10 -7.05 -5.95
C ASN A 92 -4.34 -8.32 -5.54
N ARG A 93 -3.10 -8.19 -5.08
CA ARG A 93 -2.25 -9.32 -4.73
C ARG A 93 -2.13 -9.60 -3.24
N GLY A 94 -2.06 -8.56 -2.42
CA GLY A 94 -1.72 -8.67 -1.00
C GLY A 94 -2.79 -8.24 -0.02
N ILE A 95 -3.90 -7.61 -0.49
CA ILE A 95 -4.91 -7.07 0.41
C ILE A 95 -6.30 -7.64 0.09
N GLY A 96 -6.78 -7.48 -1.12
CA GLY A 96 -8.14 -7.87 -1.50
C GLY A 96 -8.33 -9.38 -1.58
N HIS A 97 -7.35 -10.07 -2.14
CA HIS A 97 -7.28 -11.54 -2.18
C HIS A 97 -5.82 -11.95 -1.98
N LEU A 98 -5.55 -12.71 -0.93
CA LEU A 98 -4.26 -13.37 -0.79
C LEU A 98 -4.16 -14.44 -1.88
N ASN A 99 -3.38 -14.18 -2.90
CA ASN A 99 -3.20 -15.08 -4.03
C ASN A 99 -2.30 -16.24 -3.62
N ASP A 100 -2.70 -17.48 -3.92
CA ASP A 100 -1.94 -18.69 -3.56
C ASP A 100 -0.50 -18.66 -4.05
N THR A 101 -0.25 -18.14 -5.25
CA THR A 101 1.11 -18.00 -5.78
C THR A 101 1.94 -17.02 -4.95
N LEU A 102 1.32 -15.93 -4.45
CA LEU A 102 1.98 -14.99 -3.55
C LEU A 102 2.30 -15.63 -2.20
N LEU A 103 1.37 -16.41 -1.64
CA LEU A 103 1.58 -17.11 -0.38
C LEU A 103 2.69 -18.15 -0.49
N GLN A 104 2.73 -18.94 -1.57
CA GLN A 104 3.82 -19.89 -1.83
C GLN A 104 5.17 -19.18 -1.94
N ARG A 105 5.23 -18.04 -2.64
CA ARG A 105 6.43 -17.22 -2.74
C ARG A 105 6.84 -16.64 -1.38
N ALA A 106 5.87 -16.21 -0.56
CA ALA A 106 6.11 -15.75 0.80
C ALA A 106 6.75 -16.82 1.68
N VAL A 107 6.28 -18.06 1.59
CA VAL A 107 6.86 -19.22 2.31
C VAL A 107 8.30 -19.47 1.85
N GLN A 108 8.57 -19.42 0.55
CA GLN A 108 9.92 -19.61 -0.01
C GLN A 108 10.86 -18.47 0.41
N TRP A 109 10.36 -17.25 0.45
CA TRP A 109 11.09 -16.05 0.81
C TRP A 109 11.44 -15.98 2.29
N SER A 110 10.53 -16.41 3.16
CA SER A 110 10.66 -16.33 4.62
C SER A 110 10.31 -17.65 5.32
N PRO A 111 11.13 -18.70 5.15
CA PRO A 111 10.86 -20.01 5.76
C PRO A 111 10.95 -20.00 7.29
N GLN A 112 11.62 -18.98 7.89
CA GLN A 112 11.77 -18.83 9.35
C GLN A 112 10.45 -18.75 10.10
N LEU A 113 9.34 -18.39 9.45
CA LEU A 113 7.99 -18.43 10.02
C LEU A 113 7.63 -19.81 10.58
N PHE A 114 8.21 -20.87 10.01
CA PHE A 114 7.91 -22.27 10.33
C PHE A 114 8.98 -22.92 11.19
N TYR A 115 10.02 -22.21 11.62
CA TYR A 115 11.06 -22.75 12.49
C TYR A 115 10.52 -22.95 13.92
N GLU A 116 11.06 -23.95 14.61
CA GLU A 116 10.67 -24.24 16.00
C GLU A 116 10.90 -23.05 16.94
N SER A 117 11.96 -22.28 16.71
CA SER A 117 12.25 -21.04 17.45
C SER A 117 11.16 -19.98 17.36
N SER A 118 10.30 -20.04 16.35
CA SER A 118 9.17 -19.12 16.16
C SER A 118 7.89 -19.61 16.84
N ARG A 119 7.85 -20.88 17.28
CA ARG A 119 6.68 -21.45 17.94
C ARG A 119 6.49 -20.83 19.32
N GLY A 120 5.25 -20.50 19.63
CA GLY A 120 4.88 -19.89 20.92
C GLY A 120 5.05 -18.36 20.99
N ASN A 121 5.60 -17.72 19.97
CA ASN A 121 5.63 -16.26 19.87
C ASN A 121 4.68 -15.80 18.76
N GLU A 122 3.41 -15.72 19.09
CA GLU A 122 2.34 -15.38 18.14
C GLU A 122 2.56 -13.98 17.49
N ILE A 123 2.96 -12.99 18.28
CA ILE A 123 3.19 -11.64 17.76
C ILE A 123 4.32 -11.63 16.73
N PHE A 124 5.41 -12.35 16.99
CA PHE A 124 6.50 -12.47 16.05
C PHE A 124 6.04 -13.15 14.74
N GLN A 125 5.27 -14.23 14.84
CA GLN A 125 4.73 -14.92 13.67
C GLN A 125 3.82 -14.00 12.83
N VAL A 126 2.99 -13.18 13.47
CA VAL A 126 2.10 -12.25 12.76
C VAL A 126 2.91 -11.12 12.12
N VAL A 127 3.93 -10.57 12.79
CA VAL A 127 4.83 -9.56 12.23
C VAL A 127 5.52 -10.11 10.98
N GLU A 128 6.11 -11.29 11.07
CA GLU A 128 6.79 -11.96 9.95
C GLU A 128 5.84 -12.24 8.78
N ALA A 129 4.63 -12.71 9.06
CA ALA A 129 3.62 -12.94 8.03
C ALA A 129 3.23 -11.63 7.31
N GLN A 130 2.97 -10.55 8.06
CA GLN A 130 2.63 -9.24 7.47
C GLN A 130 3.80 -8.70 6.62
N ARG A 131 5.02 -8.75 7.17
CA ARG A 131 6.24 -8.33 6.48
C ARG A 131 6.42 -9.07 5.15
N THR A 132 6.40 -10.39 5.21
CA THR A 132 6.66 -11.26 4.06
C THR A 132 5.64 -11.07 2.94
N ILE A 133 4.37 -10.85 3.28
CA ILE A 133 3.33 -10.54 2.28
C ILE A 133 3.61 -9.19 1.61
N ILE A 134 3.99 -8.16 2.39
CA ILE A 134 4.33 -6.84 1.85
C ILE A 134 5.52 -6.95 0.90
N GLU A 135 6.61 -7.58 1.32
CA GLU A 135 7.82 -7.80 0.49
C GLU A 135 7.49 -8.56 -0.80
N SER A 136 6.74 -9.65 -0.68
CA SER A 136 6.34 -10.45 -1.84
C SER A 136 5.48 -9.66 -2.82
N CYS A 137 4.61 -8.76 -2.33
CA CYS A 137 3.84 -7.85 -3.19
C CYS A 137 4.73 -6.86 -3.91
N ILE A 138 5.67 -6.22 -3.20
CA ILE A 138 6.61 -5.26 -3.78
C ILE A 138 7.50 -5.94 -4.81
N ASN A 139 8.11 -7.07 -4.45
CA ASN A 139 9.06 -7.78 -5.29
C ASN A 139 8.41 -8.49 -6.48
N SER A 140 7.10 -8.73 -6.45
CA SER A 140 6.36 -9.26 -7.60
C SER A 140 5.94 -8.18 -8.62
N PHE A 141 6.19 -6.90 -8.34
CA PHE A 141 5.93 -5.80 -9.26
C PHE A 141 7.16 -5.53 -10.13
N ILE A 142 7.31 -6.33 -11.19
CA ILE A 142 8.48 -6.33 -12.07
C ILE A 142 8.15 -5.71 -13.43
N ASP A 143 9.15 -5.22 -14.13
CA ASP A 143 9.08 -4.77 -15.51
C ASP A 143 9.21 -5.94 -16.51
N LYS A 144 9.37 -5.62 -17.79
CA LYS A 144 9.52 -6.63 -18.86
C LYS A 144 10.86 -7.36 -18.80
N GLU A 145 11.86 -6.74 -18.22
CA GLU A 145 13.22 -7.24 -18.03
C GLU A 145 13.35 -8.09 -16.75
N GLY A 146 12.28 -8.18 -15.95
CA GLY A 146 12.27 -8.91 -14.67
C GLY A 146 12.84 -8.12 -13.51
N VAL A 147 13.06 -6.81 -13.67
CA VAL A 147 13.56 -5.92 -12.60
C VAL A 147 12.40 -5.34 -11.79
N GLN A 148 12.57 -5.23 -10.49
CA GLN A 148 11.59 -4.63 -9.59
C GLN A 148 11.40 -3.13 -9.91
N LYS A 149 10.14 -2.72 -10.14
CA LYS A 149 9.82 -1.40 -10.69
C LYS A 149 9.84 -0.24 -9.70
N VAL A 150 9.63 -0.51 -8.42
CA VAL A 150 9.49 0.57 -7.40
C VAL A 150 10.86 1.01 -6.90
N PHE A 151 11.71 0.05 -6.58
CA PHE A 151 13.01 0.30 -5.95
C PHE A 151 14.22 -0.13 -6.83
N GLY A 152 13.98 -0.79 -7.95
CA GLY A 152 15.02 -1.28 -8.85
C GLY A 152 15.80 -2.50 -8.33
N THR A 153 15.63 -2.87 -7.07
CA THR A 153 16.26 -4.02 -6.41
C THR A 153 15.27 -4.74 -5.54
N GLU A 154 15.56 -5.98 -5.19
CA GLU A 154 14.74 -6.76 -4.27
C GLU A 154 14.72 -6.11 -2.88
N ILE A 155 13.54 -6.04 -2.27
CA ILE A 155 13.33 -5.40 -0.97
C ILE A 155 13.22 -6.47 0.12
N ASP A 156 14.03 -6.31 1.14
CA ASP A 156 13.96 -7.01 2.42
C ASP A 156 13.77 -5.99 3.54
N LEU A 157 12.59 -6.00 4.18
CA LEU A 157 12.26 -5.05 5.24
C LEU A 157 13.05 -5.29 6.53
N ILE A 158 13.58 -6.48 6.77
CA ILE A 158 14.49 -6.72 7.92
C ILE A 158 15.78 -5.91 7.73
N LEU A 159 16.39 -5.99 6.56
CA LEU A 159 17.60 -5.22 6.25
C LEU A 159 17.34 -3.72 6.33
N LEU A 160 16.18 -3.26 5.87
CA LEU A 160 15.77 -1.86 5.96
C LEU A 160 15.55 -1.40 7.41
N CYS A 161 15.04 -2.26 8.29
CA CYS A 161 14.90 -1.96 9.73
C CYS A 161 16.26 -1.82 10.42
N GLN A 162 17.22 -2.65 10.05
CA GLN A 162 18.58 -2.58 10.59
C GLN A 162 19.35 -1.34 10.12
N ILE A 163 19.07 -0.87 8.91
CA ILE A 163 19.67 0.34 8.32
C ILE A 163 18.65 1.47 8.48
N ARG A 164 18.54 2.20 9.53
CA ARG A 164 17.76 3.47 9.73
C ARG A 164 17.07 4.11 8.49
N SER A 165 16.94 3.39 7.39
CA SER A 165 16.52 3.86 6.07
C SER A 165 15.04 3.59 5.73
N ILE A 166 14.26 2.95 6.61
CA ILE A 166 12.80 2.82 6.38
C ILE A 166 12.18 4.21 6.24
N SER A 167 12.64 5.21 7.02
CA SER A 167 12.16 6.57 6.87
C SER A 167 12.42 7.15 5.47
N ASN A 168 13.55 6.79 4.85
CA ASN A 168 13.89 7.26 3.50
C ASN A 168 13.13 6.49 2.41
N SER A 169 12.89 5.21 2.58
CA SER A 169 12.12 4.42 1.61
C SER A 169 10.62 4.71 1.67
N LEU A 170 10.09 4.93 2.87
CA LEU A 170 8.71 5.41 3.07
C LEU A 170 8.56 6.88 2.66
N ASN A 171 9.58 7.72 2.86
CA ASN A 171 9.62 9.07 2.29
C ASN A 171 9.62 9.05 0.76
N ASN A 172 10.27 8.08 0.13
CA ASN A 172 10.17 7.93 -1.33
C ASN A 172 8.74 7.57 -1.76
N ILE A 173 7.99 6.77 -0.99
CA ILE A 173 6.56 6.57 -1.21
C ILE A 173 5.79 7.87 -0.97
N LYS A 174 6.12 8.66 0.05
CA LYS A 174 5.54 9.98 0.34
C LYS A 174 5.77 11.00 -0.78
N TYR A 175 6.91 10.95 -1.47
CA TYR A 175 7.21 11.79 -2.64
C TYR A 175 6.60 11.24 -3.95
N MET A 176 6.06 10.03 -3.94
CA MET A 176 5.32 9.44 -5.06
C MET A 176 3.81 9.74 -4.98
N LEU A 177 3.33 10.31 -3.86
CA LEU A 177 1.97 10.81 -3.61
C LEU A 177 1.91 12.32 -3.75
#